data_c44010990af2423655b65ce4966f93be
#
_entry.id   c44010990af2423655b65ce4966f93be
#
_cell.length_a   1.000
_cell.length_b   1.000
_cell.length_c   1.000
_cell.angle_alpha   90.00
_cell.angle_beta   90.00
_cell.angle_gamma   90.00
#
_symmetry.space_group_name_H-M   'P 1'
#
loop_
_entity.id
_entity.type
_entity.pdbx_description
1 polymer ?
#
loop_
_entity_poly.entity_id
_entity_poly.type
_entity_poly.pdbx_seq_one_letter_code
_entity_poly.pdbx_strand_id
1 'polypeptide(L)'
;MPASGPRPTLKAEGIETMETFALRYESKGTTASEVPYRGTRLLRHPMYTKGTAFNAQERKDFGLEGLLPNAVSTMEQQERRIYANISRKPDPLEKFIGLAALQDRNEHLFYRLLVDHVEEFLPIVYTPTVGRACQEFSHIFRRARGLWITPAHRGRIHEILGNAPFDSVRLIVVTDNERILGLGDQGAGGMGIPIGKLALYTMAAGIHPSQTLPISLDVGTDNESLLKDELYLGWRLPRLRGPEYDSLVEEFVQAVKKRFPKALLQWEDFKKVNAFRLLDRYRKVITCFNDDIQGTAAVATAGMIAGCRATGIPLKDQRVVILGAGAAGVGIARLLRDTFRRAGLEGENLIRAIANLDSQGLVVDDGEIKDVHKRGFAWPAALAEKMGLKKGSPRDLLAVVRAVKPTVLIGTSAQPGTFTEAIVREMAKHVERPVIFPMSNPTSKCEAKPVDLVAWTNGRALIATGSPFDPVPYQGRMITIGQGNNVFIFPGVGLGALVAEAKEVTDGMFAVAAQRLADEVKASDLASGSLFPSAHEIRRISARIAEDVVAEARNSGVGRQIPDAEIPKAVAAMIWDPAYLPMVPVPTRAEMPALQSV
;
A
#
# COMPACT_ATOMS: atom_id res chain seq x y z
N MET A 1 65.36 -22.39 1.81
CA MET A 1 63.98 -22.54 2.29
C MET A 1 63.95 -22.24 3.78
N PRO A 2 63.27 -21.17 4.22
CA PRO A 2 62.90 -21.03 5.63
C PRO A 2 61.40 -21.33 5.79
N ALA A 3 61.10 -22.02 6.88
CA ALA A 3 59.77 -22.52 7.26
C ALA A 3 58.77 -21.38 7.52
N SER A 4 57.57 -21.52 6.99
CA SER A 4 56.44 -20.68 7.26
C SER A 4 55.83 -20.99 8.63
N GLY A 5 55.95 -20.03 9.57
CA GLY A 5 55.22 -20.07 10.83
C GLY A 5 53.71 -19.86 10.62
N PRO A 6 52.87 -20.31 11.56
CA PRO A 6 51.41 -20.19 11.44
C PRO A 6 50.97 -18.73 11.49
N ARG A 7 50.08 -18.33 10.54
CA ARG A 7 49.41 -17.04 10.55
C ARG A 7 48.51 -16.95 11.78
N PRO A 8 48.46 -15.80 12.48
CA PRO A 8 47.50 -15.63 13.56
C PRO A 8 46.07 -15.64 12.99
N THR A 9 45.26 -16.51 13.53
CA THR A 9 43.80 -16.50 13.34
C THR A 9 43.23 -15.22 13.95
N LEU A 10 42.81 -14.27 13.11
CA LEU A 10 41.96 -13.17 13.54
C LEU A 10 40.67 -13.78 14.13
N LYS A 11 40.54 -13.67 15.46
CA LYS A 11 39.26 -13.87 16.11
C LYS A 11 38.31 -12.84 15.55
N ALA A 12 37.17 -13.31 15.02
CA ALA A 12 36.04 -12.46 14.66
C ALA A 12 35.56 -11.71 15.91
N GLU A 13 36.03 -10.49 16.09
CA GLU A 13 35.46 -9.56 17.06
C GLU A 13 34.20 -8.99 16.47
N GLY A 14 33.04 -9.25 17.17
CA GLY A 14 31.88 -8.41 17.14
C GLY A 14 31.03 -8.52 15.88
N ILE A 15 30.15 -9.54 15.84
CA ILE A 15 28.83 -9.32 15.21
C ILE A 15 28.19 -8.23 16.07
N GLU A 16 28.18 -6.97 15.56
CA GLU A 16 27.34 -5.92 16.15
C GLU A 16 25.90 -6.46 16.13
N THR A 17 25.35 -6.67 17.32
CA THR A 17 23.93 -7.05 17.47
C THR A 17 23.09 -5.96 16.81
N MET A 18 22.16 -6.36 15.94
CA MET A 18 21.23 -5.43 15.29
C MET A 18 20.49 -4.62 16.35
N GLU A 19 20.24 -3.35 16.05
CA GLU A 19 19.64 -2.41 16.98
C GLU A 19 18.19 -2.77 17.28
N THR A 20 17.86 -2.87 18.56
CA THR A 20 16.47 -2.91 19.02
C THR A 20 16.08 -1.51 19.47
N PHE A 21 15.00 -0.96 18.89
CA PHE A 21 14.46 0.30 19.38
C PHE A 21 13.82 0.06 20.75
N ALA A 22 14.49 0.53 21.81
CA ALA A 22 14.07 0.32 23.18
C ALA A 22 13.34 1.55 23.73
N LEU A 23 12.15 1.31 24.34
CA LEU A 23 11.41 2.29 25.11
C LEU A 23 11.53 1.96 26.60
N ARG A 24 11.94 2.93 27.40
CA ARG A 24 11.96 2.84 28.86
C ARG A 24 10.71 3.51 29.43
N TYR A 25 10.00 2.77 30.26
CA TYR A 25 8.89 3.30 31.04
C TYR A 25 9.38 3.77 32.41
N GLU A 26 9.28 5.06 32.70
CA GLU A 26 9.61 5.59 34.01
C GLU A 26 8.45 5.42 35.01
N SER A 27 8.77 5.37 36.32
CA SER A 27 7.82 5.15 37.41
C SER A 27 6.71 6.20 37.52
N LYS A 28 6.82 7.33 36.80
CA LYS A 28 5.81 8.40 36.73
C LYS A 28 4.97 8.35 35.44
N GLY A 29 5.02 7.27 34.69
CA GLY A 29 4.27 7.12 33.43
C GLY A 29 4.88 7.87 32.23
N THR A 30 6.05 8.48 32.36
CA THR A 30 6.76 9.12 31.26
C THR A 30 7.53 8.05 30.49
N THR A 31 7.24 7.91 29.20
CA THR A 31 8.00 7.02 28.31
C THR A 31 9.22 7.78 27.79
N ALA A 32 10.41 7.20 27.94
CA ALA A 32 11.65 7.73 27.38
C ALA A 32 12.27 6.72 26.41
N SER A 33 12.97 7.22 25.38
CA SER A 33 13.75 6.38 24.47
C SER A 33 15.15 6.13 25.04
N GLU A 34 15.56 4.89 25.14
CA GLU A 34 16.96 4.53 25.43
C GLU A 34 17.78 4.62 24.15
N VAL A 35 18.85 5.41 24.17
CA VAL A 35 19.63 5.73 22.96
C VAL A 35 21.08 5.32 23.15
N PRO A 36 21.62 4.41 22.30
CA PRO A 36 22.99 3.91 22.40
C PRO A 36 24.03 4.85 21.78
N TYR A 37 23.61 5.94 21.16
CA TYR A 37 24.48 6.85 20.42
C TYR A 37 24.72 8.15 21.17
N ARG A 38 25.88 8.78 20.92
CA ARG A 38 26.28 10.09 21.46
C ARG A 38 26.91 10.96 20.34
N GLY A 39 27.03 12.25 20.57
CA GLY A 39 27.71 13.20 19.68
C GLY A 39 27.16 13.20 18.26
N THR A 40 28.05 13.31 17.29
CA THR A 40 27.69 13.36 15.86
C THR A 40 27.04 12.10 15.35
N ARG A 41 27.28 10.92 15.95
CA ARG A 41 26.62 9.66 15.58
C ARG A 41 25.13 9.74 15.88
N LEU A 42 24.74 10.28 17.04
CA LEU A 42 23.32 10.52 17.38
C LEU A 42 22.68 11.52 16.43
N LEU A 43 23.33 12.64 16.14
CA LEU A 43 22.79 13.66 15.23
C LEU A 43 22.56 13.17 13.79
N ARG A 44 23.28 12.13 13.37
CA ARG A 44 23.19 11.53 12.03
C ARG A 44 22.25 10.33 11.96
N HIS A 45 21.71 9.88 13.09
CA HIS A 45 20.82 8.72 13.11
C HIS A 45 19.37 9.15 12.90
N PRO A 46 18.70 8.75 11.79
CA PRO A 46 17.37 9.29 11.42
C PRO A 46 16.30 9.06 12.48
N MET A 47 16.32 7.91 13.15
CA MET A 47 15.31 7.52 14.15
C MET A 47 15.53 8.15 15.53
N TYR A 48 16.74 8.55 15.87
CA TYR A 48 17.03 9.06 17.21
C TYR A 48 17.29 10.57 17.25
N THR A 49 17.60 11.20 16.12
CA THR A 49 17.88 12.63 16.14
C THR A 49 16.62 13.47 16.38
N LYS A 50 16.74 14.48 17.22
CA LYS A 50 15.77 15.57 17.37
C LYS A 50 16.27 16.86 16.70
N GLY A 51 17.47 16.83 16.08
CA GLY A 51 18.10 18.04 15.52
C GLY A 51 18.20 19.15 16.57
N THR A 52 17.68 20.34 16.26
CA THR A 52 17.70 21.49 17.19
C THR A 52 16.71 21.38 18.35
N ALA A 53 15.89 20.32 18.43
CA ALA A 53 14.93 20.12 19.53
C ALA A 53 15.51 19.37 20.75
N PHE A 54 16.76 18.93 20.70
CA PHE A 54 17.42 18.44 21.92
C PHE A 54 17.46 19.57 22.96
N ASN A 55 16.88 19.30 24.16
CA ASN A 55 16.89 20.25 25.25
C ASN A 55 18.27 20.36 25.92
N ALA A 56 18.44 21.30 26.83
CA ALA A 56 19.76 21.59 27.44
C ALA A 56 20.34 20.36 28.18
N GLN A 57 19.50 19.59 28.89
CA GLN A 57 19.94 18.40 29.61
C GLN A 57 20.36 17.29 28.64
N GLU A 58 19.55 17.01 27.62
CA GLU A 58 19.88 16.03 26.58
C GLU A 58 21.18 16.40 25.83
N ARG A 59 21.37 17.70 25.54
CA ARG A 59 22.64 18.16 24.91
C ARG A 59 23.85 17.84 25.74
N LYS A 60 23.76 18.00 27.07
CA LYS A 60 24.82 17.64 27.99
C LYS A 60 25.01 16.14 28.08
N ASP A 61 23.94 15.37 28.30
CA ASP A 61 24.00 13.92 28.51
C ASP A 61 24.50 13.16 27.29
N PHE A 62 24.22 13.65 26.10
CA PHE A 62 24.62 13.03 24.85
C PHE A 62 25.88 13.67 24.20
N GLY A 63 26.51 14.66 24.83
CA GLY A 63 27.71 15.32 24.30
C GLY A 63 27.44 16.11 23.02
N LEU A 64 26.31 16.84 22.96
CA LEU A 64 25.88 17.62 21.80
C LEU A 64 26.20 19.12 21.93
N GLU A 65 26.73 19.55 23.06
CA GLU A 65 27.13 20.95 23.29
C GLU A 65 28.20 21.38 22.27
N GLY A 66 28.01 22.53 21.65
CA GLY A 66 28.86 23.01 20.58
C GLY A 66 28.59 22.41 19.19
N LEU A 67 27.88 21.29 19.09
CA LEU A 67 27.48 20.66 17.82
C LEU A 67 26.20 21.23 17.22
N LEU A 68 25.39 21.88 18.04
CA LEU A 68 24.10 22.45 17.64
C LEU A 68 24.08 23.96 17.91
N PRO A 69 23.33 24.75 17.11
CA PRO A 69 23.04 26.14 17.45
C PRO A 69 22.41 26.25 18.84
N ASN A 70 22.66 27.37 19.55
CA ASN A 70 22.24 27.53 20.94
C ASN A 70 20.73 27.43 21.17
N ALA A 71 19.92 27.94 20.25
CA ALA A 71 18.47 27.92 20.40
C ALA A 71 17.92 26.49 20.37
N VAL A 72 16.99 26.18 21.29
CA VAL A 72 16.22 24.93 21.30
C VAL A 72 14.91 25.18 20.54
N SER A 73 14.71 24.44 19.46
CA SER A 73 13.46 24.53 18.67
C SER A 73 12.44 23.51 19.17
N THR A 74 11.14 23.82 19.05
CA THR A 74 10.09 22.80 19.16
C THR A 74 9.95 22.00 17.85
N MET A 75 9.23 20.88 17.89
CA MET A 75 8.93 20.09 16.68
C MET A 75 8.12 20.93 15.68
N GLU A 76 7.14 21.71 16.15
CA GLU A 76 6.31 22.60 15.33
C GLU A 76 7.12 23.71 14.64
N GLN A 77 8.16 24.22 15.30
CA GLN A 77 9.06 25.20 14.69
C GLN A 77 9.94 24.57 13.60
N GLN A 78 10.37 23.33 13.80
CA GLN A 78 11.12 22.57 12.80
C GLN A 78 10.21 22.21 11.62
N GLU A 79 8.99 21.76 11.89
CA GLU A 79 7.99 21.43 10.88
C GLU A 79 7.68 22.64 9.99
N ARG A 80 7.34 23.79 10.57
CA ARG A 80 7.09 25.02 9.79
C ARG A 80 8.25 25.39 8.88
N ARG A 81 9.49 25.22 9.36
CA ARG A 81 10.70 25.50 8.56
C ARG A 81 10.82 24.55 7.38
N ILE A 82 10.59 23.26 7.60
CA ILE A 82 10.68 22.23 6.55
C ILE A 82 9.53 22.35 5.57
N TYR A 83 8.30 22.55 6.07
CA TYR A 83 7.13 22.79 5.23
C TYR A 83 7.36 23.95 4.26
N ALA A 84 7.78 25.12 4.78
CA ALA A 84 8.09 26.27 3.95
C ALA A 84 9.19 26.00 2.90
N ASN A 85 10.16 25.12 3.21
CA ASN A 85 11.22 24.76 2.27
C ASN A 85 10.75 23.80 1.17
N ILE A 86 9.84 22.86 1.47
CA ILE A 86 9.35 21.87 0.51
C ILE A 86 8.23 22.44 -0.34
N SER A 87 7.25 23.14 0.27
CA SER A 87 6.05 23.63 -0.43
C SER A 87 6.36 24.67 -1.51
N ARG A 88 7.43 25.47 -1.36
CA ARG A 88 7.86 26.44 -2.39
C ARG A 88 8.48 25.81 -3.64
N LYS A 89 8.80 24.50 -3.64
CA LYS A 89 9.31 23.80 -4.82
C LYS A 89 8.17 23.57 -5.82
N PRO A 90 8.30 24.00 -7.10
CA PRO A 90 7.21 23.88 -8.07
C PRO A 90 7.04 22.45 -8.61
N ASP A 91 8.14 21.69 -8.75
CA ASP A 91 8.11 20.34 -9.31
C ASP A 91 7.79 19.31 -8.21
N PRO A 92 6.73 18.48 -8.38
CA PRO A 92 6.42 17.38 -7.46
C PRO A 92 7.59 16.40 -7.23
N LEU A 93 8.42 16.11 -8.24
CA LEU A 93 9.59 15.26 -8.06
C LEU A 93 10.65 15.91 -7.15
N GLU A 94 10.85 17.21 -7.26
CA GLU A 94 11.73 17.96 -6.37
C GLU A 94 11.19 17.99 -4.92
N LYS A 95 9.86 18.06 -4.75
CA LYS A 95 9.23 17.87 -3.43
C LYS A 95 9.49 16.46 -2.89
N PHE A 96 9.31 15.43 -3.73
CA PHE A 96 9.61 14.02 -3.38
C PHE A 96 11.05 13.85 -2.92
N ILE A 97 12.02 14.36 -3.69
CA ILE A 97 13.45 14.30 -3.34
C ILE A 97 13.71 15.02 -2.00
N GLY A 98 13.05 16.15 -1.78
CA GLY A 98 13.15 16.91 -0.52
C GLY A 98 12.59 16.12 0.68
N LEU A 99 11.47 15.43 0.51
CA LEU A 99 10.86 14.56 1.51
C LEU A 99 11.70 13.32 1.79
N ALA A 100 12.23 12.67 0.76
CA ALA A 100 13.15 11.54 0.91
C ALA A 100 14.41 11.92 1.68
N ALA A 101 15.00 13.09 1.37
CA ALA A 101 16.16 13.63 2.09
C ALA A 101 15.82 13.99 3.55
N LEU A 102 14.59 14.40 3.84
CA LEU A 102 14.13 14.60 5.22
C LEU A 102 14.00 13.26 5.95
N GLN A 103 13.39 12.25 5.32
CA GLN A 103 13.25 10.90 5.88
C GLN A 103 14.60 10.30 6.24
N ASP A 104 15.61 10.44 5.38
CA ASP A 104 16.97 9.95 5.61
C ASP A 104 17.71 10.69 6.74
N ARG A 105 17.24 11.86 7.13
CA ARG A 105 17.86 12.73 8.12
C ARG A 105 17.11 12.75 9.46
N ASN A 106 15.79 12.73 9.45
CA ASN A 106 14.95 12.78 10.66
C ASN A 106 13.57 12.18 10.37
N GLU A 107 13.37 10.91 10.73
CA GLU A 107 12.13 10.20 10.46
C GLU A 107 10.93 10.73 11.27
N HIS A 108 11.13 11.13 12.52
CA HIS A 108 10.04 11.72 13.31
C HIS A 108 9.47 12.98 12.64
N LEU A 109 10.33 13.87 12.21
CA LEU A 109 9.91 15.11 11.55
C LEU A 109 9.31 14.85 10.16
N PHE A 110 9.82 13.86 9.43
CA PHE A 110 9.23 13.43 8.16
C PHE A 110 7.79 12.94 8.35
N TYR A 111 7.56 12.03 9.29
CA TYR A 111 6.22 11.50 9.52
C TYR A 111 5.28 12.52 10.15
N ARG A 112 5.77 13.41 11.01
CA ARG A 112 5.00 14.54 11.54
C ARG A 112 4.47 15.40 10.40
N LEU A 113 5.34 15.77 9.49
CA LEU A 113 4.98 16.57 8.31
C LEU A 113 3.94 15.85 7.42
N LEU A 114 4.08 14.53 7.21
CA LEU A 114 3.10 13.77 6.43
C LEU A 114 1.73 13.67 7.11
N VAL A 115 1.70 13.51 8.43
CA VAL A 115 0.45 13.40 9.20
C VAL A 115 -0.30 14.73 9.20
N ASP A 116 0.41 15.84 9.39
CA ASP A 116 -0.23 17.16 9.50
C ASP A 116 -0.63 17.76 8.13
N HIS A 117 0.02 17.30 7.04
CA HIS A 117 -0.23 17.80 5.67
C HIS A 117 -0.55 16.65 4.70
N VAL A 118 -1.39 15.70 5.13
CA VAL A 118 -1.64 14.45 4.38
C VAL A 118 -2.15 14.70 2.96
N GLU A 119 -3.07 15.63 2.75
CA GLU A 119 -3.66 15.89 1.41
C GLU A 119 -2.62 16.44 0.42
N GLU A 120 -1.68 17.29 0.90
CA GLU A 120 -0.62 17.83 0.06
C GLU A 120 0.46 16.79 -0.25
N PHE A 121 0.88 16.00 0.74
CA PHE A 121 2.05 15.14 0.59
C PHE A 121 1.75 13.70 0.20
N LEU A 122 0.53 13.21 0.39
CA LEU A 122 0.13 11.88 -0.10
C LEU A 122 0.40 11.70 -1.60
N PRO A 123 -0.01 12.61 -2.52
CA PRO A 123 0.28 12.49 -3.94
C PRO A 123 1.75 12.70 -4.29
N ILE A 124 2.57 13.19 -3.36
CA ILE A 124 4.01 13.34 -3.55
C ILE A 124 4.76 12.08 -3.13
N VAL A 125 4.52 11.56 -1.94
CA VAL A 125 5.22 10.36 -1.44
C VAL A 125 4.72 9.06 -2.09
N TYR A 126 3.55 9.14 -2.73
CA TYR A 126 2.94 8.01 -3.43
C TYR A 126 2.45 8.43 -4.83
N THR A 127 1.34 7.84 -5.31
CA THR A 127 0.80 8.15 -6.64
C THR A 127 0.21 9.57 -6.69
N PRO A 128 0.49 10.36 -7.76
CA PRO A 128 1.19 9.96 -9.00
C PRO A 128 2.72 10.12 -8.99
N THR A 129 3.30 10.90 -8.08
CA THR A 129 4.70 11.34 -8.14
C THR A 129 5.69 10.19 -7.99
N VAL A 130 5.40 9.20 -7.14
CA VAL A 130 6.25 8.01 -6.95
C VAL A 130 6.50 7.25 -8.25
N GLY A 131 5.54 7.26 -9.20
CA GLY A 131 5.74 6.64 -10.51
C GLY A 131 6.90 7.28 -11.28
N ARG A 132 6.96 8.62 -11.32
CA ARG A 132 8.09 9.36 -11.90
C ARG A 132 9.37 9.11 -11.13
N ALA A 133 9.30 9.06 -9.80
CA ALA A 133 10.46 8.74 -8.97
C ALA A 133 11.02 7.33 -9.24
N CYS A 134 10.17 6.34 -9.53
CA CYS A 134 10.61 5.01 -9.97
C CYS A 134 11.32 5.04 -11.34
N GLN A 135 10.78 5.79 -12.30
CA GLN A 135 11.41 5.94 -13.63
C GLN A 135 12.78 6.61 -13.55
N GLU A 136 12.92 7.60 -12.68
CA GLU A 136 14.15 8.37 -12.50
C GLU A 136 15.05 7.86 -11.37
N PHE A 137 14.72 6.71 -10.78
CA PHE A 137 15.31 6.20 -9.54
C PHE A 137 16.84 6.23 -9.56
N SER A 138 17.46 5.70 -10.61
CA SER A 138 18.92 5.61 -10.69
C SER A 138 19.60 6.97 -10.83
N HIS A 139 18.91 7.94 -11.44
CA HIS A 139 19.41 9.30 -11.62
C HIS A 139 19.25 10.18 -10.38
N ILE A 140 18.25 9.90 -9.54
CA ILE A 140 17.99 10.65 -8.29
C ILE A 140 18.46 9.94 -7.04
N PHE A 141 19.08 8.76 -7.17
CA PHE A 141 19.53 7.94 -6.03
C PHE A 141 20.52 8.71 -5.15
N ARG A 142 20.27 8.71 -3.83
CA ARG A 142 21.13 9.40 -2.84
C ARG A 142 21.52 8.51 -1.68
N ARG A 143 20.57 7.70 -1.18
CA ARG A 143 20.78 6.80 -0.04
C ARG A 143 19.95 5.53 -0.22
N ALA A 144 20.53 4.41 0.15
CA ALA A 144 19.82 3.13 0.16
C ALA A 144 18.78 3.10 1.30
N ARG A 145 17.58 2.59 0.98
CA ARG A 145 16.53 2.28 1.96
C ARG A 145 15.92 0.94 1.63
N GLY A 146 15.97 -0.01 2.57
CA GLY A 146 15.52 -1.39 2.37
C GLY A 146 16.58 -2.31 1.77
N LEU A 147 16.14 -3.44 1.23
CA LEU A 147 17.02 -4.49 0.71
C LEU A 147 16.70 -4.81 -0.74
N TRP A 148 17.74 -4.94 -1.58
CA TRP A 148 17.66 -5.47 -2.93
C TRP A 148 18.18 -6.91 -2.93
N ILE A 149 17.29 -7.86 -3.27
CA ILE A 149 17.61 -9.28 -3.37
C ILE A 149 17.71 -9.65 -4.83
N THR A 150 18.89 -10.11 -5.25
CA THR A 150 19.19 -10.47 -6.64
C THR A 150 19.44 -11.97 -6.78
N PRO A 151 19.45 -12.55 -8.00
CA PRO A 151 19.84 -13.93 -8.22
C PRO A 151 21.23 -14.31 -7.69
N ALA A 152 22.14 -13.33 -7.56
CA ALA A 152 23.48 -13.56 -6.95
C ALA A 152 23.44 -13.87 -5.44
N HIS A 153 22.30 -13.60 -4.79
CA HIS A 153 22.13 -13.89 -3.35
C HIS A 153 21.53 -15.28 -3.09
N ARG A 154 21.29 -16.09 -4.13
CA ARG A 154 20.75 -17.46 -4.00
C ARG A 154 21.59 -18.28 -3.03
N GLY A 155 20.94 -19.03 -2.14
CA GLY A 155 21.56 -19.81 -1.06
C GLY A 155 21.95 -18.98 0.17
N ARG A 156 21.83 -17.63 0.12
CA ARG A 156 22.26 -16.71 1.18
C ARG A 156 21.20 -15.65 1.53
N ILE A 157 19.95 -15.79 1.07
CA ILE A 157 18.92 -14.75 1.29
C ILE A 157 18.68 -14.53 2.79
N HIS A 158 18.74 -15.59 3.60
CA HIS A 158 18.62 -15.45 5.06
C HIS A 158 19.72 -14.57 5.67
N GLU A 159 20.95 -14.69 5.18
CA GLU A 159 22.09 -13.84 5.58
C GLU A 159 21.85 -12.37 5.14
N ILE A 160 21.40 -12.17 3.90
CA ILE A 160 21.08 -10.83 3.37
C ILE A 160 19.98 -10.15 4.18
N LEU A 161 18.95 -10.87 4.61
CA LEU A 161 17.92 -10.34 5.51
C LEU A 161 18.49 -9.93 6.88
N GLY A 162 19.63 -10.49 7.28
CA GLY A 162 20.39 -10.10 8.46
C GLY A 162 21.00 -8.69 8.37
N ASN A 163 21.07 -8.09 7.17
CA ASN A 163 21.53 -6.71 6.98
C ASN A 163 20.42 -5.67 7.16
N ALA A 164 19.19 -6.09 7.52
CA ALA A 164 18.12 -5.15 7.86
C ALA A 164 18.54 -4.26 9.05
N PRO A 165 18.14 -2.97 9.07
CA PRO A 165 18.60 -2.04 10.11
C PRO A 165 18.08 -2.37 11.52
N PHE A 166 16.98 -3.11 11.62
CA PHE A 166 16.34 -3.47 12.89
C PHE A 166 15.93 -4.94 12.93
N ASP A 167 16.01 -5.56 14.11
CA ASP A 167 15.54 -6.93 14.37
C ASP A 167 14.03 -7.06 14.49
N SER A 168 13.36 -5.95 14.82
CA SER A 168 11.94 -5.91 15.16
C SER A 168 10.99 -5.76 13.97
N VAL A 169 11.41 -6.19 12.76
CA VAL A 169 10.58 -6.09 11.54
C VAL A 169 9.29 -6.89 11.70
N ARG A 170 8.16 -6.19 11.51
CA ARG A 170 6.81 -6.72 11.62
C ARG A 170 6.01 -6.56 10.32
N LEU A 171 6.48 -5.71 9.41
CA LEU A 171 5.80 -5.42 8.16
C LEU A 171 6.82 -5.31 7.02
N ILE A 172 6.62 -6.11 5.99
CA ILE A 172 7.44 -6.12 4.78
C ILE A 172 6.54 -5.83 3.58
N VAL A 173 6.92 -4.86 2.76
CA VAL A 173 6.35 -4.70 1.42
C VAL A 173 7.40 -5.11 0.41
N VAL A 174 7.04 -6.03 -0.49
CA VAL A 174 7.94 -6.59 -1.49
C VAL A 174 7.37 -6.46 -2.90
N THR A 175 8.24 -6.12 -3.84
CA THR A 175 7.93 -6.10 -5.27
C THR A 175 8.99 -6.83 -6.07
N ASP A 176 8.61 -7.43 -7.23
CA ASP A 176 9.58 -7.90 -8.23
C ASP A 176 9.80 -6.88 -9.37
N ASN A 177 9.22 -5.68 -9.23
CA ASN A 177 9.36 -4.54 -10.12
C ASN A 177 8.79 -4.72 -11.53
N GLU A 178 8.08 -5.82 -11.84
CA GLU A 178 7.65 -6.13 -13.21
C GLU A 178 6.44 -5.32 -13.66
N ARG A 179 5.58 -4.88 -12.72
CA ARG A 179 4.29 -4.24 -13.05
C ARG A 179 4.03 -3.02 -12.18
N ILE A 180 4.97 -2.09 -12.14
CA ILE A 180 4.87 -0.87 -11.36
C ILE A 180 3.72 0.00 -11.91
N LEU A 181 2.62 0.08 -11.17
CA LEU A 181 1.43 0.82 -11.56
C LEU A 181 1.00 0.51 -13.02
N GLY A 182 0.63 1.53 -13.79
CA GLY A 182 0.43 1.46 -15.24
C GLY A 182 1.69 1.68 -16.07
N LEU A 183 2.89 1.77 -15.45
CA LEU A 183 4.17 2.08 -16.10
C LEU A 183 4.91 0.83 -16.61
N GLY A 184 4.63 -0.33 -16.03
CA GLY A 184 5.30 -1.59 -16.40
C GLY A 184 6.60 -1.84 -15.64
N ASP A 185 7.55 -2.54 -16.28
CA ASP A 185 8.82 -2.94 -15.67
C ASP A 185 9.74 -1.74 -15.44
N GLN A 186 10.03 -1.47 -14.16
CA GLN A 186 10.92 -0.40 -13.72
C GLN A 186 12.25 -0.91 -13.14
N GLY A 187 12.52 -2.22 -13.25
CA GLY A 187 13.73 -2.80 -12.67
C GLY A 187 13.92 -2.38 -11.22
N ALA A 188 15.17 -2.21 -10.77
CA ALA A 188 15.47 -1.83 -9.38
C ALA A 188 14.80 -0.53 -8.93
N GLY A 189 14.40 0.34 -9.86
CA GLY A 189 13.67 1.58 -9.58
C GLY A 189 12.28 1.37 -8.98
N GLY A 190 11.68 0.20 -9.19
CA GLY A 190 10.41 -0.19 -8.55
C GLY A 190 10.45 -0.17 -7.03
N MET A 191 11.64 -0.16 -6.39
CA MET A 191 11.81 0.00 -4.94
C MET A 191 11.10 1.25 -4.38
N GLY A 192 10.90 2.28 -5.18
CA GLY A 192 10.13 3.47 -4.77
C GLY A 192 8.73 3.13 -4.26
N ILE A 193 8.10 2.08 -4.79
CA ILE A 193 6.77 1.63 -4.38
C ILE A 193 6.75 1.05 -2.95
N PRO A 194 7.55 0.03 -2.59
CA PRO A 194 7.64 -0.44 -1.21
C PRO A 194 7.97 0.65 -0.20
N ILE A 195 8.90 1.56 -0.53
CA ILE A 195 9.25 2.69 0.32
C ILE A 195 8.03 3.59 0.56
N GLY A 196 7.33 3.98 -0.51
CA GLY A 196 6.12 4.79 -0.44
C GLY A 196 5.00 4.11 0.35
N LYS A 197 4.73 2.82 0.08
CA LYS A 197 3.72 2.03 0.81
C LYS A 197 4.00 2.00 2.32
N LEU A 198 5.24 1.74 2.73
CA LEU A 198 5.59 1.70 4.14
C LEU A 198 5.52 3.08 4.80
N ALA A 199 5.85 4.15 4.07
CA ALA A 199 5.59 5.51 4.54
C ALA A 199 4.10 5.76 4.80
N LEU A 200 3.21 5.25 3.92
CA LEU A 200 1.76 5.33 4.11
C LEU A 200 1.27 4.48 5.30
N TYR A 201 1.83 3.30 5.54
CA TYR A 201 1.51 2.51 6.72
C TYR A 201 1.83 3.25 8.02
N THR A 202 2.98 3.89 8.08
CA THR A 202 3.37 4.67 9.26
C THR A 202 2.50 5.92 9.40
N MET A 203 2.28 6.65 8.32
CA MET A 203 1.45 7.85 8.31
C MET A 203 -0.01 7.53 8.70
N ALA A 204 -0.63 6.54 8.04
CA ALA A 204 -2.06 6.28 8.17
C ALA A 204 -2.42 5.33 9.32
N ALA A 205 -1.58 4.34 9.63
CA ALA A 205 -1.87 3.34 10.67
C ALA A 205 -0.91 3.40 11.85
N GLY A 206 0.07 4.30 11.85
CA GLY A 206 1.01 4.46 12.96
C GLY A 206 1.92 3.25 13.20
N ILE A 207 2.18 2.42 12.18
CA ILE A 207 3.16 1.33 12.33
C ILE A 207 4.54 1.96 12.45
N HIS A 208 5.25 1.64 13.52
CA HIS A 208 6.53 2.26 13.82
C HIS A 208 7.56 2.03 12.71
N PRO A 209 8.31 3.06 12.24
CA PRO A 209 9.24 2.92 11.11
C PRO A 209 10.29 1.81 11.30
N SER A 210 10.79 1.59 12.51
CA SER A 210 11.74 0.51 12.80
C SER A 210 11.16 -0.90 12.63
N GLN A 211 9.85 -1.04 12.51
CA GLN A 211 9.17 -2.31 12.26
C GLN A 211 8.88 -2.57 10.79
N THR A 212 9.30 -1.67 9.90
CA THR A 212 9.00 -1.73 8.46
C THR A 212 10.25 -2.02 7.64
N LEU A 213 10.13 -2.83 6.59
CA LEU A 213 11.24 -3.17 5.70
C LEU A 213 10.78 -3.24 4.24
N PRO A 214 11.17 -2.28 3.38
CA PRO A 214 10.94 -2.38 1.95
C PRO A 214 11.93 -3.34 1.31
N ILE A 215 11.43 -4.22 0.43
CA ILE A 215 12.26 -5.19 -0.29
C ILE A 215 11.96 -5.15 -1.78
N SER A 216 13.01 -5.13 -2.59
CA SER A 216 12.97 -5.35 -4.02
C SER A 216 13.59 -6.70 -4.35
N LEU A 217 12.82 -7.58 -5.00
CA LEU A 217 13.35 -8.77 -5.67
C LEU A 217 13.83 -8.31 -7.05
N ASP A 218 15.05 -7.80 -7.12
CA ASP A 218 15.65 -7.32 -8.35
C ASP A 218 16.16 -8.52 -9.17
N VAL A 219 15.23 -9.16 -9.84
CA VAL A 219 15.43 -10.36 -10.67
C VAL A 219 15.79 -10.04 -12.12
N GLY A 220 16.24 -8.82 -12.39
CA GLY A 220 16.50 -8.30 -13.72
C GLY A 220 15.31 -7.53 -14.30
N THR A 221 15.48 -7.07 -15.54
CA THR A 221 14.46 -6.27 -16.23
C THR A 221 14.43 -6.61 -17.72
N ASP A 222 13.22 -6.59 -18.32
CA ASP A 222 13.04 -6.66 -19.77
C ASP A 222 12.87 -5.25 -20.39
N ASN A 223 13.04 -4.19 -19.60
CA ASN A 223 13.01 -2.81 -20.07
C ASN A 223 14.34 -2.44 -20.71
N GLU A 224 14.37 -2.44 -22.03
CA GLU A 224 15.58 -2.13 -22.81
C GLU A 224 16.17 -0.74 -22.53
N SER A 225 15.33 0.24 -22.18
CA SER A 225 15.81 1.58 -21.86
C SER A 225 16.69 1.57 -20.60
N LEU A 226 16.28 0.79 -19.59
CA LEU A 226 17.06 0.62 -18.36
C LEU A 226 18.35 -0.19 -18.62
N LEU A 227 18.28 -1.25 -19.43
CA LEU A 227 19.47 -2.05 -19.76
C LEU A 227 20.54 -1.24 -20.53
N LYS A 228 20.12 -0.24 -21.31
CA LYS A 228 21.00 0.65 -22.10
C LYS A 228 21.48 1.87 -21.30
N ASP A 229 20.85 2.19 -20.17
CA ASP A 229 21.23 3.33 -19.34
C ASP A 229 22.49 3.01 -18.51
N GLU A 230 23.57 3.75 -18.73
CA GLU A 230 24.85 3.57 -18.02
C GLU A 230 24.73 3.82 -16.52
N LEU A 231 23.77 4.64 -16.10
CA LEU A 231 23.52 4.98 -14.68
C LEU A 231 22.58 4.01 -13.99
N TYR A 232 21.99 3.02 -14.71
CA TYR A 232 21.07 2.07 -14.11
C TYR A 232 21.73 1.26 -12.98
N LEU A 233 21.14 1.30 -11.78
CA LEU A 233 21.71 0.70 -10.55
C LEU A 233 21.24 -0.74 -10.29
N GLY A 234 20.33 -1.29 -11.11
CA GLY A 234 19.77 -2.63 -10.90
C GLY A 234 20.59 -3.75 -11.54
N TRP A 235 20.07 -4.97 -11.40
CA TRP A 235 20.62 -6.17 -12.02
C TRP A 235 20.48 -6.12 -13.54
N ARG A 236 21.58 -5.90 -14.25
CA ARG A 236 21.63 -5.64 -15.71
C ARG A 236 21.55 -6.91 -16.56
N LEU A 237 20.57 -7.74 -16.31
CA LEU A 237 20.27 -8.94 -17.07
C LEU A 237 18.77 -9.00 -17.39
N PRO A 238 18.37 -9.77 -18.44
CA PRO A 238 16.97 -10.07 -18.67
C PRO A 238 16.33 -10.68 -17.42
N ARG A 239 15.06 -10.44 -17.24
CA ARG A 239 14.29 -10.85 -16.09
C ARG A 239 14.29 -12.37 -15.92
N LEU A 240 14.64 -12.82 -14.72
CA LEU A 240 14.55 -14.23 -14.31
C LEU A 240 13.10 -14.70 -14.38
N ARG A 241 12.87 -15.89 -14.95
CA ARG A 241 11.53 -16.45 -15.14
C ARG A 241 11.50 -17.95 -14.85
N GLY A 242 10.27 -18.50 -14.79
CA GLY A 242 10.06 -19.93 -14.66
C GLY A 242 10.58 -20.54 -13.34
N PRO A 243 11.07 -21.81 -13.37
CA PRO A 243 11.46 -22.52 -12.15
C PRO A 243 12.57 -21.85 -11.34
N GLU A 244 13.46 -21.13 -12.00
CA GLU A 244 14.53 -20.38 -11.30
C GLU A 244 13.98 -19.20 -10.51
N TYR A 245 13.03 -18.44 -11.10
CA TYR A 245 12.31 -17.38 -10.39
C TYR A 245 11.55 -17.97 -9.19
N ASP A 246 10.86 -19.08 -9.38
CA ASP A 246 10.08 -19.73 -8.33
C ASP A 246 10.94 -20.21 -7.17
N SER A 247 12.11 -20.75 -7.47
CA SER A 247 13.09 -21.20 -6.46
C SER A 247 13.64 -20.01 -5.66
N LEU A 248 13.91 -18.88 -6.30
CA LEU A 248 14.38 -17.67 -5.60
C LEU A 248 13.30 -17.11 -4.67
N VAL A 249 12.05 -17.03 -5.14
CA VAL A 249 10.91 -16.56 -4.33
C VAL A 249 10.63 -17.51 -3.17
N GLU A 250 10.73 -18.84 -3.38
CA GLU A 250 10.58 -19.82 -2.31
C GLU A 250 11.64 -19.62 -1.22
N GLU A 251 12.92 -19.50 -1.61
CA GLU A 251 14.02 -19.23 -0.67
C GLU A 251 13.77 -17.93 0.09
N PHE A 252 13.33 -16.86 -0.59
CA PHE A 252 12.99 -15.59 0.03
C PHE A 252 11.89 -15.76 1.09
N VAL A 253 10.79 -16.41 0.78
CA VAL A 253 9.67 -16.61 1.72
C VAL A 253 10.12 -17.41 2.94
N GLN A 254 10.89 -18.50 2.74
CA GLN A 254 11.41 -19.30 3.85
C GLN A 254 12.41 -18.51 4.70
N ALA A 255 13.25 -17.68 4.08
CA ALA A 255 14.18 -16.81 4.78
C ALA A 255 13.45 -15.76 5.63
N VAL A 256 12.40 -15.11 5.09
CA VAL A 256 11.55 -14.16 5.83
C VAL A 256 10.87 -14.86 7.01
N LYS A 257 10.25 -16.01 6.78
CA LYS A 257 9.57 -16.78 7.82
C LYS A 257 10.52 -17.15 8.98
N LYS A 258 11.76 -17.49 8.65
CA LYS A 258 12.79 -17.83 9.65
C LYS A 258 13.32 -16.61 10.39
N ARG A 259 13.59 -15.50 9.66
CA ARG A 259 14.23 -14.30 10.23
C ARG A 259 13.23 -13.39 10.94
N PHE A 260 12.03 -13.24 10.38
CA PHE A 260 10.98 -12.36 10.88
C PHE A 260 9.64 -13.14 11.03
N PRO A 261 9.55 -14.10 11.97
CA PRO A 261 8.42 -15.04 12.05
C PRO A 261 7.06 -14.40 12.35
N LYS A 262 7.05 -13.16 12.81
CA LYS A 262 5.83 -12.38 13.11
C LYS A 262 5.57 -11.29 12.06
N ALA A 263 6.31 -11.29 10.96
CA ALA A 263 6.13 -10.27 9.93
C ALA A 263 4.93 -10.57 9.04
N LEU A 264 4.16 -9.53 8.74
CA LEU A 264 3.20 -9.49 7.65
C LEU A 264 3.94 -9.16 6.36
N LEU A 265 3.73 -9.95 5.31
CA LEU A 265 4.32 -9.75 3.99
C LEU A 265 3.25 -9.26 3.01
N GLN A 266 3.39 -8.05 2.49
CA GLN A 266 2.56 -7.52 1.42
C GLN A 266 3.26 -7.68 0.07
N TRP A 267 2.60 -8.39 -0.86
CA TRP A 267 2.99 -8.47 -2.27
C TRP A 267 2.47 -7.23 -2.99
N GLU A 268 3.34 -6.57 -3.78
CA GLU A 268 3.01 -5.31 -4.43
C GLU A 268 3.58 -5.23 -5.85
N ASP A 269 2.78 -4.82 -6.83
CA ASP A 269 3.17 -4.54 -8.22
C ASP A 269 3.82 -5.73 -8.96
N PHE A 270 3.37 -6.94 -8.67
CA PHE A 270 3.70 -8.15 -9.43
C PHE A 270 2.84 -8.25 -10.69
N LYS A 271 3.41 -8.80 -11.76
CA LYS A 271 2.61 -9.15 -12.93
C LYS A 271 1.50 -10.14 -12.58
N LYS A 272 0.30 -9.99 -13.17
CA LYS A 272 -0.90 -10.75 -12.83
C LYS A 272 -0.66 -12.25 -12.56
N VAL A 273 0.09 -12.93 -13.46
CA VAL A 273 0.34 -14.36 -13.33
C VAL A 273 1.09 -14.69 -12.05
N ASN A 274 2.10 -13.89 -11.71
CA ASN A 274 2.86 -14.05 -10.47
C ASN A 274 2.03 -13.62 -9.25
N ALA A 275 1.29 -12.50 -9.34
CA ALA A 275 0.49 -11.97 -8.23
C ALA A 275 -0.48 -13.03 -7.66
N PHE A 276 -1.29 -13.65 -8.53
CA PHE A 276 -2.23 -14.70 -8.09
C PHE A 276 -1.50 -15.97 -7.62
N ARG A 277 -0.52 -16.42 -8.39
CA ARG A 277 0.21 -17.65 -8.08
C ARG A 277 0.94 -17.57 -6.73
N LEU A 278 1.58 -16.43 -6.43
CA LEU A 278 2.28 -16.22 -5.17
C LEU A 278 1.28 -16.08 -4.01
N LEU A 279 0.19 -15.34 -4.19
CA LEU A 279 -0.86 -15.23 -3.18
C LEU A 279 -1.46 -16.60 -2.86
N ASP A 280 -1.88 -17.36 -3.88
CA ASP A 280 -2.50 -18.69 -3.68
C ASP A 280 -1.52 -19.69 -3.03
N ARG A 281 -0.23 -19.63 -3.39
CA ARG A 281 0.81 -20.51 -2.84
C ARG A 281 1.15 -20.20 -1.39
N TYR A 282 1.25 -18.91 -1.03
CA TYR A 282 1.87 -18.52 0.23
C TYR A 282 0.90 -18.01 1.30
N ARG A 283 -0.36 -17.70 0.98
CA ARG A 283 -1.32 -17.13 1.95
C ARG A 283 -1.55 -17.99 3.20
N LYS A 284 -1.29 -19.32 3.12
CA LYS A 284 -1.36 -20.26 4.26
C LYS A 284 0.01 -20.67 4.81
N VAL A 285 1.10 -20.19 4.21
CA VAL A 285 2.49 -20.52 4.59
C VAL A 285 3.09 -19.44 5.45
N ILE A 286 2.81 -18.18 5.12
CA ILE A 286 3.23 -16.97 5.83
C ILE A 286 2.05 -16.01 5.86
N THR A 287 1.96 -15.19 6.91
CA THR A 287 0.94 -14.12 6.96
C THR A 287 1.22 -13.14 5.83
N CYS A 288 0.41 -13.18 4.77
CA CYS A 288 0.61 -12.30 3.60
C CYS A 288 -0.70 -11.98 2.89
N PHE A 289 -0.65 -10.92 2.08
CA PHE A 289 -1.71 -10.56 1.14
C PHE A 289 -1.12 -9.83 -0.08
N ASN A 290 -1.94 -9.63 -1.12
CA ASN A 290 -1.58 -8.84 -2.30
C ASN A 290 -2.51 -7.63 -2.41
N ASP A 291 -1.95 -6.42 -2.35
CA ASP A 291 -2.73 -5.19 -2.34
C ASP A 291 -3.40 -4.89 -3.70
N ASP A 292 -2.75 -5.23 -4.82
CA ASP A 292 -3.32 -5.04 -6.17
C ASP A 292 -4.57 -5.87 -6.40
N ILE A 293 -4.66 -7.04 -5.73
CA ILE A 293 -5.80 -7.96 -5.83
C ILE A 293 -6.83 -7.63 -4.74
N GLN A 294 -6.42 -7.66 -3.47
CA GLN A 294 -7.33 -7.64 -2.31
C GLN A 294 -7.62 -6.22 -1.83
N GLY A 295 -6.62 -5.34 -1.76
CA GLY A 295 -6.81 -3.93 -1.38
C GLY A 295 -7.63 -3.17 -2.42
N THR A 296 -7.31 -3.35 -3.70
CA THR A 296 -8.08 -2.75 -4.81
C THR A 296 -9.52 -3.27 -4.83
N ALA A 297 -9.72 -4.56 -4.54
CA ALA A 297 -11.05 -5.12 -4.41
C ALA A 297 -11.85 -4.46 -3.27
N ALA A 298 -11.22 -4.29 -2.12
CA ALA A 298 -11.88 -3.71 -0.96
C ALA A 298 -12.25 -2.24 -1.16
N VAL A 299 -11.35 -1.43 -1.73
CA VAL A 299 -11.65 0.00 -1.97
C VAL A 299 -12.76 0.18 -3.02
N ALA A 300 -12.77 -0.61 -4.10
CA ALA A 300 -13.84 -0.57 -5.10
C ALA A 300 -15.19 -1.01 -4.50
N THR A 301 -15.18 -2.06 -3.68
CA THR A 301 -16.38 -2.55 -2.97
C THR A 301 -16.90 -1.50 -1.99
N ALA A 302 -16.03 -0.83 -1.24
CA ALA A 302 -16.42 0.25 -0.33
C ALA A 302 -17.11 1.40 -1.08
N GLY A 303 -16.52 1.85 -2.19
CA GLY A 303 -17.12 2.89 -3.03
C GLY A 303 -18.48 2.47 -3.59
N MET A 304 -18.65 1.21 -3.98
CA MET A 304 -19.95 0.67 -4.42
C MET A 304 -20.98 0.67 -3.27
N ILE A 305 -20.61 0.24 -2.07
CA ILE A 305 -21.50 0.25 -0.90
C ILE A 305 -21.90 1.70 -0.55
N ALA A 306 -20.95 2.64 -0.59
CA ALA A 306 -21.25 4.07 -0.43
C ALA A 306 -22.20 4.57 -1.55
N GLY A 307 -22.02 4.08 -2.78
CA GLY A 307 -22.90 4.33 -3.92
C GLY A 307 -24.32 3.82 -3.69
N CYS A 308 -24.50 2.65 -3.05
CA CYS A 308 -25.82 2.15 -2.63
C CYS A 308 -26.52 3.14 -1.69
N ARG A 309 -25.79 3.67 -0.70
CA ARG A 309 -26.31 4.68 0.24
C ARG A 309 -26.68 5.99 -0.46
N ALA A 310 -25.86 6.43 -1.42
CA ALA A 310 -26.09 7.68 -2.17
C ALA A 310 -27.24 7.59 -3.16
N THR A 311 -27.48 6.42 -3.75
CA THR A 311 -28.51 6.20 -4.80
C THR A 311 -29.81 5.63 -4.26
N GLY A 312 -29.80 5.04 -3.07
CA GLY A 312 -30.94 4.30 -2.51
C GLY A 312 -31.16 2.92 -3.17
N ILE A 313 -30.31 2.50 -4.11
CA ILE A 313 -30.42 1.19 -4.77
C ILE A 313 -29.80 0.13 -3.84
N PRO A 314 -30.56 -0.87 -3.39
CA PRO A 314 -30.06 -1.91 -2.51
C PRO A 314 -28.91 -2.71 -3.13
N LEU A 315 -28.02 -3.24 -2.29
CA LEU A 315 -26.88 -4.03 -2.72
C LEU A 315 -27.26 -5.21 -3.62
N LYS A 316 -28.35 -5.91 -3.30
CA LYS A 316 -28.86 -7.05 -4.06
C LYS A 316 -29.38 -6.68 -5.47
N ASP A 317 -29.67 -5.40 -5.72
CA ASP A 317 -30.20 -4.91 -7.00
C ASP A 317 -29.11 -4.25 -7.86
N GLN A 318 -27.86 -4.24 -7.38
CA GLN A 318 -26.73 -3.72 -8.14
C GLN A 318 -26.40 -4.64 -9.33
N ARG A 319 -26.00 -4.00 -10.42
CA ARG A 319 -25.48 -4.66 -11.63
C ARG A 319 -24.15 -3.99 -11.97
N VAL A 320 -23.07 -4.76 -11.87
CA VAL A 320 -21.70 -4.26 -12.01
C VAL A 320 -21.09 -4.75 -13.32
N VAL A 321 -20.58 -3.81 -14.10
CA VAL A 321 -19.76 -4.12 -15.28
C VAL A 321 -18.32 -3.71 -14.96
N ILE A 322 -17.37 -4.64 -15.14
CA ILE A 322 -15.95 -4.43 -14.87
C ILE A 322 -15.19 -4.54 -16.20
N LEU A 323 -14.57 -3.45 -16.65
CA LEU A 323 -13.67 -3.45 -17.80
C LEU A 323 -12.23 -3.63 -17.35
N GLY A 324 -11.64 -4.77 -17.68
CA GLY A 324 -10.28 -5.16 -17.31
C GLY A 324 -10.26 -6.40 -16.40
N ALA A 325 -10.06 -7.58 -16.98
CA ALA A 325 -9.92 -8.84 -16.26
C ALA A 325 -8.46 -9.12 -15.84
N GLY A 326 -7.77 -8.07 -15.37
CA GLY A 326 -6.44 -8.11 -14.75
C GLY A 326 -6.47 -8.60 -13.30
N ALA A 327 -5.39 -8.35 -12.53
CA ALA A 327 -5.32 -8.66 -11.10
C ALA A 327 -6.42 -7.92 -10.33
N ALA A 328 -6.52 -6.60 -10.50
CA ALA A 328 -7.52 -5.76 -9.86
C ALA A 328 -8.96 -6.18 -10.24
N GLY A 329 -9.28 -6.28 -11.53
CA GLY A 329 -10.65 -6.60 -11.96
C GLY A 329 -11.14 -7.97 -11.51
N VAL A 330 -10.28 -8.99 -11.52
CA VAL A 330 -10.62 -10.32 -10.96
C VAL A 330 -10.74 -10.26 -9.44
N GLY A 331 -9.86 -9.53 -8.76
CA GLY A 331 -9.94 -9.30 -7.31
C GLY A 331 -11.27 -8.65 -6.92
N ILE A 332 -11.65 -7.56 -7.61
CA ILE A 332 -12.93 -6.86 -7.42
C ILE A 332 -14.11 -7.83 -7.63
N ALA A 333 -14.10 -8.59 -8.74
CA ALA A 333 -15.16 -9.55 -9.02
C ALA A 333 -15.30 -10.63 -7.92
N ARG A 334 -14.17 -11.09 -7.34
CA ARG A 334 -14.16 -12.06 -6.22
C ARG A 334 -14.85 -11.46 -4.98
N LEU A 335 -14.41 -10.29 -4.54
CA LEU A 335 -14.94 -9.68 -3.32
C LEU A 335 -16.42 -9.26 -3.50
N LEU A 336 -16.78 -8.69 -4.67
CA LEU A 336 -18.17 -8.35 -4.99
C LEU A 336 -19.08 -9.58 -4.98
N ARG A 337 -18.63 -10.70 -5.55
CA ARG A 337 -19.40 -11.95 -5.54
C ARG A 337 -19.70 -12.42 -4.11
N ASP A 338 -18.70 -12.35 -3.23
CA ASP A 338 -18.90 -12.74 -1.84
C ASP A 338 -19.78 -11.73 -1.09
N THR A 339 -19.65 -10.43 -1.39
CA THR A 339 -20.50 -9.37 -0.84
C THR A 339 -21.96 -9.55 -1.27
N PHE A 340 -22.23 -9.83 -2.55
CA PHE A 340 -23.57 -10.09 -3.05
C PHE A 340 -24.17 -11.39 -2.50
N ARG A 341 -23.35 -12.43 -2.34
CA ARG A 341 -23.79 -13.69 -1.71
C ARG A 341 -24.22 -13.46 -0.26
N ARG A 342 -23.47 -12.67 0.51
CA ARG A 342 -23.85 -12.27 1.88
C ARG A 342 -25.12 -11.42 1.91
N ALA A 343 -25.41 -10.69 0.84
CA ALA A 343 -26.66 -9.95 0.66
C ALA A 343 -27.84 -10.81 0.16
N GLY A 344 -27.65 -12.13 0.01
CA GLY A 344 -28.69 -13.10 -0.35
C GLY A 344 -28.85 -13.37 -1.85
N LEU A 345 -27.89 -12.93 -2.72
CA LEU A 345 -27.92 -13.31 -4.13
C LEU A 345 -27.33 -14.71 -4.32
N GLU A 346 -28.04 -15.54 -5.11
CA GLU A 346 -27.64 -16.90 -5.43
C GLU A 346 -27.87 -17.24 -6.92
N GLY A 347 -27.31 -18.35 -7.37
CA GLY A 347 -27.55 -18.92 -8.69
C GLY A 347 -27.29 -17.94 -9.84
N GLU A 348 -28.19 -17.94 -10.85
CA GLU A 348 -28.09 -17.07 -12.03
C GLU A 348 -28.10 -15.57 -11.68
N ASN A 349 -28.85 -15.16 -10.64
CA ASN A 349 -28.91 -13.76 -10.23
C ASN A 349 -27.54 -13.27 -9.72
N LEU A 350 -26.80 -14.09 -8.99
CA LEU A 350 -25.44 -13.76 -8.53
C LEU A 350 -24.46 -13.64 -9.71
N ILE A 351 -24.56 -14.55 -10.70
CA ILE A 351 -23.71 -14.50 -11.89
C ILE A 351 -24.02 -13.25 -12.71
N ARG A 352 -25.30 -12.95 -12.94
CA ARG A 352 -25.76 -11.80 -13.72
C ARG A 352 -25.41 -10.46 -13.07
N ALA A 353 -25.26 -10.42 -11.76
CA ALA A 353 -24.91 -9.19 -11.04
C ALA A 353 -23.50 -8.65 -11.39
N ILE A 354 -22.60 -9.50 -11.95
CA ILE A 354 -21.24 -9.12 -12.28
C ILE A 354 -20.91 -9.56 -13.71
N ALA A 355 -20.64 -8.59 -14.59
CA ALA A 355 -20.14 -8.84 -15.95
C ALA A 355 -18.69 -8.39 -16.05
N ASN A 356 -17.76 -9.31 -16.25
CA ASN A 356 -16.33 -9.03 -16.35
C ASN A 356 -15.88 -9.09 -17.82
N LEU A 357 -15.23 -8.00 -18.29
CA LEU A 357 -14.74 -7.88 -19.66
C LEU A 357 -13.21 -7.86 -19.69
N ASP A 358 -12.65 -8.50 -20.69
CA ASP A 358 -11.25 -8.34 -21.07
C ASP A 358 -11.12 -7.67 -22.44
N SER A 359 -9.92 -7.72 -23.06
CA SER A 359 -9.65 -7.13 -24.36
C SER A 359 -10.48 -7.71 -25.51
N GLN A 360 -11.13 -8.87 -25.30
CA GLN A 360 -12.00 -9.51 -26.28
C GLN A 360 -13.49 -9.31 -26.01
N GLY A 361 -13.83 -8.59 -24.93
CA GLY A 361 -15.20 -8.33 -24.50
C GLY A 361 -15.61 -9.15 -23.29
N LEU A 362 -16.92 -9.39 -23.15
CA LEU A 362 -17.47 -10.17 -22.03
C LEU A 362 -16.88 -11.58 -21.99
N VAL A 363 -16.38 -11.97 -20.83
CA VAL A 363 -15.85 -13.32 -20.59
C VAL A 363 -17.03 -14.30 -20.50
N VAL A 364 -17.11 -15.24 -21.45
CA VAL A 364 -18.19 -16.25 -21.58
C VAL A 364 -17.56 -17.63 -21.74
N ASP A 365 -18.19 -18.68 -21.22
CA ASP A 365 -17.68 -20.05 -21.21
C ASP A 365 -17.90 -20.83 -22.55
N ASP A 366 -18.22 -20.13 -23.63
CA ASP A 366 -18.41 -20.69 -24.98
C ASP A 366 -17.14 -20.73 -25.85
N GLY A 367 -15.99 -20.54 -25.23
CA GLY A 367 -14.65 -20.59 -25.83
C GLY A 367 -13.59 -21.05 -24.84
N GLU A 368 -12.36 -21.21 -25.33
CA GLU A 368 -11.23 -21.55 -24.45
C GLU A 368 -10.85 -20.35 -23.58
N ILE A 369 -10.93 -20.49 -22.25
CA ILE A 369 -10.44 -19.52 -21.29
C ILE A 369 -9.19 -20.10 -20.62
N LYS A 370 -8.00 -19.72 -21.09
CA LYS A 370 -6.72 -20.20 -20.58
C LYS A 370 -6.46 -19.76 -19.13
N ASP A 371 -6.91 -18.56 -18.78
CA ASP A 371 -6.72 -17.98 -17.45
C ASP A 371 -7.77 -18.54 -16.47
N VAL A 372 -7.31 -19.37 -15.53
CA VAL A 372 -8.17 -20.03 -14.53
C VAL A 372 -8.91 -19.04 -13.62
N HIS A 373 -8.31 -17.86 -13.36
CA HIS A 373 -8.92 -16.84 -12.51
C HIS A 373 -10.05 -16.12 -13.24
N LYS A 374 -9.93 -15.89 -14.54
CA LYS A 374 -11.02 -15.37 -15.38
C LYS A 374 -12.16 -16.37 -15.55
N ARG A 375 -11.83 -17.67 -15.68
CA ARG A 375 -12.81 -18.74 -15.86
C ARG A 375 -13.87 -18.75 -14.74
N GLY A 376 -13.45 -18.45 -13.50
CA GLY A 376 -14.36 -18.37 -12.35
C GLY A 376 -15.44 -17.27 -12.44
N PHE A 377 -15.32 -16.34 -13.40
CA PHE A 377 -16.24 -15.22 -13.64
C PHE A 377 -16.80 -15.21 -15.06
N ALA A 378 -16.57 -16.26 -15.84
CA ALA A 378 -17.18 -16.42 -17.15
C ALA A 378 -18.70 -16.59 -16.99
N TRP A 379 -19.46 -15.85 -17.80
CA TRP A 379 -20.88 -16.09 -17.87
C TRP A 379 -21.17 -17.40 -18.59
N PRO A 380 -22.15 -18.18 -18.15
CA PRO A 380 -22.66 -19.30 -18.93
C PRO A 380 -23.12 -18.85 -20.30
N ALA A 381 -22.80 -19.61 -21.35
CA ALA A 381 -23.20 -19.31 -22.72
C ALA A 381 -24.74 -19.09 -22.85
N ALA A 382 -25.52 -19.92 -22.16
CA ALA A 382 -26.97 -19.80 -22.11
C ALA A 382 -27.44 -18.47 -21.51
N LEU A 383 -26.77 -17.97 -20.47
CA LEU A 383 -27.10 -16.67 -19.88
C LEU A 383 -26.72 -15.53 -20.84
N ALA A 384 -25.55 -15.60 -21.48
CA ALA A 384 -25.14 -14.61 -22.46
C ALA A 384 -26.12 -14.55 -23.64
N GLU A 385 -26.57 -15.67 -24.15
CA GLU A 385 -27.57 -15.75 -25.22
C GLU A 385 -28.91 -15.17 -24.80
N LYS A 386 -29.43 -15.52 -23.61
CA LYS A 386 -30.64 -14.96 -23.00
C LYS A 386 -30.61 -13.43 -22.89
N MET A 387 -29.39 -12.88 -22.67
CA MET A 387 -29.14 -11.43 -22.59
C MET A 387 -28.87 -10.78 -23.95
N GLY A 388 -28.99 -11.50 -25.06
CA GLY A 388 -28.75 -11.00 -26.42
C GLY A 388 -27.25 -10.93 -26.80
N LEU A 389 -26.36 -11.48 -25.99
CA LEU A 389 -24.91 -11.51 -26.17
C LEU A 389 -24.44 -12.89 -26.66
N LYS A 390 -25.14 -13.45 -27.69
CA LYS A 390 -24.83 -14.77 -28.22
C LYS A 390 -23.44 -14.84 -28.90
N LYS A 391 -22.95 -16.05 -29.10
CA LYS A 391 -21.69 -16.27 -29.85
C LYS A 391 -21.79 -15.68 -31.27
N GLY A 392 -20.77 -14.93 -31.66
CA GLY A 392 -20.72 -14.25 -32.96
C GLY A 392 -21.41 -12.87 -33.00
N SER A 393 -22.10 -12.44 -31.93
CA SER A 393 -22.56 -11.05 -31.78
C SER A 393 -21.51 -10.19 -31.03
N PRO A 394 -21.58 -8.86 -31.16
CA PRO A 394 -20.73 -7.98 -30.37
C PRO A 394 -20.88 -8.22 -28.86
N ARG A 395 -19.74 -8.35 -28.17
CA ARG A 395 -19.66 -8.48 -26.70
C ARG A 395 -18.72 -7.43 -26.11
N ASP A 396 -18.52 -6.33 -26.84
CA ASP A 396 -17.77 -5.17 -26.39
C ASP A 396 -18.49 -4.45 -25.23
N LEU A 397 -17.84 -3.45 -24.65
CA LEU A 397 -18.37 -2.74 -23.49
C LEU A 397 -19.73 -2.10 -23.78
N LEU A 398 -19.95 -1.54 -24.97
CA LEU A 398 -21.22 -0.89 -25.32
C LEU A 398 -22.36 -1.91 -25.43
N ALA A 399 -22.12 -3.05 -26.07
CA ALA A 399 -23.10 -4.13 -26.16
C ALA A 399 -23.48 -4.67 -24.79
N VAL A 400 -22.47 -4.86 -23.91
CA VAL A 400 -22.70 -5.35 -22.53
C VAL A 400 -23.46 -4.31 -21.69
N VAL A 401 -23.14 -3.02 -21.80
CA VAL A 401 -23.86 -1.95 -21.09
C VAL A 401 -25.33 -1.90 -21.52
N ARG A 402 -25.63 -2.06 -22.80
CA ARG A 402 -27.01 -2.15 -23.30
C ARG A 402 -27.79 -3.34 -22.75
N ALA A 403 -27.14 -4.50 -22.72
CA ALA A 403 -27.75 -5.74 -22.25
C ALA A 403 -27.94 -5.78 -20.73
N VAL A 404 -26.90 -5.42 -19.97
CA VAL A 404 -26.87 -5.52 -18.51
C VAL A 404 -27.54 -4.33 -17.83
N LYS A 405 -27.50 -3.13 -18.45
CA LYS A 405 -27.99 -1.87 -17.87
C LYS A 405 -27.37 -1.63 -16.49
N PRO A 406 -26.02 -1.53 -16.41
CA PRO A 406 -25.31 -1.51 -15.14
C PRO A 406 -25.68 -0.30 -14.29
N THR A 407 -25.70 -0.51 -12.97
CA THR A 407 -25.78 0.57 -11.97
C THR A 407 -24.38 1.06 -11.60
N VAL A 408 -23.37 0.19 -11.76
CA VAL A 408 -21.95 0.47 -11.46
C VAL A 408 -21.08 0.05 -12.65
N LEU A 409 -20.21 0.94 -13.10
CA LEU A 409 -19.22 0.69 -14.14
C LEU A 409 -17.81 0.90 -13.57
N ILE A 410 -16.97 -0.12 -13.60
CA ILE A 410 -15.61 -0.10 -13.03
C ILE A 410 -14.59 -0.33 -14.14
N GLY A 411 -13.56 0.53 -14.23
CA GLY A 411 -12.43 0.41 -15.15
C GLY A 411 -11.13 0.07 -14.42
N THR A 412 -10.46 -0.99 -14.85
CA THR A 412 -9.14 -1.43 -14.39
C THR A 412 -8.28 -1.90 -15.57
N SER A 413 -8.51 -1.29 -16.75
CA SER A 413 -7.94 -1.71 -18.02
C SER A 413 -6.57 -1.12 -18.32
N ALA A 414 -6.20 -0.02 -17.65
CA ALA A 414 -5.07 0.85 -17.98
C ALA A 414 -5.11 1.40 -19.41
N GLN A 415 -6.31 1.49 -20.01
CA GLN A 415 -6.54 1.96 -21.39
C GLN A 415 -7.33 3.27 -21.38
N PRO A 416 -6.69 4.43 -21.62
CA PRO A 416 -7.35 5.72 -21.60
C PRO A 416 -8.49 5.81 -22.62
N GLY A 417 -9.59 6.50 -22.23
CA GLY A 417 -10.70 6.80 -23.14
C GLY A 417 -11.60 5.64 -23.48
N THR A 418 -11.45 4.48 -22.83
CA THR A 418 -12.32 3.32 -23.08
C THR A 418 -13.76 3.47 -22.57
N PHE A 419 -14.00 4.36 -21.59
CA PHE A 419 -15.34 4.80 -21.25
C PHE A 419 -15.75 5.97 -22.15
N THR A 420 -16.23 5.64 -23.34
CA THR A 420 -16.63 6.65 -24.33
C THR A 420 -17.96 7.31 -23.97
N GLU A 421 -18.24 8.48 -24.58
CA GLU A 421 -19.51 9.19 -24.43
C GLU A 421 -20.73 8.29 -24.72
N ALA A 422 -20.65 7.48 -25.81
CA ALA A 422 -21.72 6.57 -26.18
C ALA A 422 -22.04 5.54 -25.10
N ILE A 423 -21.02 4.99 -24.43
CA ILE A 423 -21.15 4.00 -23.35
C ILE A 423 -21.79 4.66 -22.12
N VAL A 424 -21.25 5.82 -21.70
CA VAL A 424 -21.69 6.51 -20.50
C VAL A 424 -23.12 7.05 -20.66
N ARG A 425 -23.46 7.63 -21.82
CA ARG A 425 -24.82 8.07 -22.12
C ARG A 425 -25.79 6.90 -22.19
N GLU A 426 -25.37 5.75 -22.73
CA GLU A 426 -26.19 4.54 -22.72
C GLU A 426 -26.53 4.09 -21.31
N MET A 427 -25.52 4.00 -20.43
CA MET A 427 -25.73 3.68 -19.00
C MET A 427 -26.70 4.69 -18.33
N ALA A 428 -26.51 5.98 -18.57
CA ALA A 428 -27.30 7.07 -17.98
C ALA A 428 -28.77 7.13 -18.45
N LYS A 429 -29.18 6.40 -19.52
CA LYS A 429 -30.58 6.23 -19.92
C LYS A 429 -31.35 5.32 -18.97
N HIS A 430 -30.63 4.37 -18.32
CA HIS A 430 -31.27 3.31 -17.53
C HIS A 430 -31.08 3.51 -16.01
N VAL A 431 -30.19 4.43 -15.60
CA VAL A 431 -29.85 4.67 -14.19
C VAL A 431 -29.86 6.17 -13.94
N GLU A 432 -30.61 6.63 -12.97
CA GLU A 432 -30.71 8.05 -12.64
C GLU A 432 -29.37 8.63 -12.18
N ARG A 433 -28.68 7.94 -11.27
CA ARG A 433 -27.37 8.31 -10.75
C ARG A 433 -26.36 7.18 -10.99
N PRO A 434 -25.74 7.09 -12.17
CA PRO A 434 -24.77 6.03 -12.47
C PRO A 434 -23.52 6.19 -11.60
N VAL A 435 -23.02 5.07 -11.05
CA VAL A 435 -21.77 4.99 -10.32
C VAL A 435 -20.67 4.58 -11.29
N ILE A 436 -19.65 5.41 -11.48
CA ILE A 436 -18.60 5.19 -12.49
C ILE A 436 -17.21 5.34 -11.87
N PHE A 437 -16.44 4.27 -11.90
CA PHE A 437 -15.11 4.16 -11.31
C PHE A 437 -14.03 3.92 -12.36
N PRO A 438 -13.47 4.94 -13.02
CA PRO A 438 -12.28 4.81 -13.86
C PRO A 438 -11.04 4.77 -12.93
N MET A 439 -10.65 3.55 -12.49
CA MET A 439 -9.69 3.35 -11.39
C MET A 439 -8.24 3.15 -11.85
N SER A 440 -7.96 3.13 -13.14
CA SER A 440 -6.59 2.90 -13.62
C SER A 440 -5.64 4.06 -13.27
N ASN A 441 -4.45 3.72 -12.77
CA ASN A 441 -3.39 4.63 -12.37
C ASN A 441 -2.17 4.55 -13.33
N PRO A 442 -1.43 5.64 -13.52
CA PRO A 442 -1.67 7.02 -13.08
C PRO A 442 -2.84 7.70 -13.86
N THR A 443 -3.10 8.97 -13.59
CA THR A 443 -4.19 9.76 -14.25
C THR A 443 -4.19 9.66 -15.78
N SER A 444 -3.01 9.55 -16.41
CA SER A 444 -2.86 9.36 -17.86
C SER A 444 -3.36 8.01 -18.39
N LYS A 445 -3.64 7.05 -17.50
CA LYS A 445 -4.16 5.72 -17.81
C LYS A 445 -5.63 5.54 -17.45
N CYS A 446 -6.26 6.59 -16.92
CA CYS A 446 -7.67 6.59 -16.49
C CYS A 446 -8.61 6.35 -17.68
N GLU A 447 -9.62 5.53 -17.55
CA GLU A 447 -10.56 5.13 -18.61
C GLU A 447 -11.42 6.29 -19.13
N ALA A 448 -11.69 7.29 -18.30
CA ALA A 448 -12.32 8.56 -18.68
C ALA A 448 -11.96 9.67 -17.70
N LYS A 449 -11.94 10.90 -18.15
CA LYS A 449 -11.74 12.07 -17.28
C LYS A 449 -13.04 12.40 -16.55
N PRO A 450 -12.99 12.78 -15.27
CA PRO A 450 -14.20 13.15 -14.51
C PRO A 450 -15.01 14.28 -15.15
N VAL A 451 -14.38 15.28 -15.77
CA VAL A 451 -15.05 16.38 -16.46
C VAL A 451 -15.95 15.88 -17.58
N ASP A 452 -15.51 14.88 -18.33
CA ASP A 452 -16.27 14.27 -19.42
C ASP A 452 -17.46 13.47 -18.86
N LEU A 453 -17.23 12.67 -17.82
CA LEU A 453 -18.29 11.88 -17.15
C LEU A 453 -19.39 12.78 -16.57
N VAL A 454 -19.02 13.90 -15.95
CA VAL A 454 -19.96 14.89 -15.45
C VAL A 454 -20.80 15.46 -16.60
N ALA A 455 -20.14 15.88 -17.69
CA ALA A 455 -20.82 16.44 -18.86
C ALA A 455 -21.76 15.42 -19.52
N TRP A 456 -21.31 14.17 -19.78
CA TRP A 456 -22.09 13.15 -20.46
C TRP A 456 -23.28 12.63 -19.66
N THR A 457 -23.27 12.79 -18.33
CA THR A 457 -24.36 12.38 -17.43
C THR A 457 -25.19 13.56 -16.91
N ASN A 458 -25.00 14.77 -17.42
CA ASN A 458 -25.66 15.99 -16.94
C ASN A 458 -25.50 16.19 -15.42
N GLY A 459 -24.27 15.97 -14.90
CA GLY A 459 -23.92 16.11 -13.48
C GLY A 459 -24.52 15.06 -12.54
N ARG A 460 -25.06 13.95 -13.06
CA ARG A 460 -25.74 12.91 -12.25
C ARG A 460 -24.80 11.81 -11.78
N ALA A 461 -23.69 11.56 -12.49
CA ALA A 461 -22.78 10.49 -12.12
C ALA A 461 -22.15 10.70 -10.73
N LEU A 462 -22.00 9.59 -10.00
CA LEU A 462 -21.16 9.46 -8.82
C LEU A 462 -19.82 8.88 -9.28
N ILE A 463 -18.76 9.66 -9.11
CA ILE A 463 -17.47 9.36 -9.74
C ILE A 463 -16.42 9.14 -8.65
N ALA A 464 -15.62 8.08 -8.81
CA ALA A 464 -14.40 7.90 -8.05
C ALA A 464 -13.28 7.39 -8.95
N THR A 465 -12.08 7.90 -8.73
CA THR A 465 -10.89 7.62 -9.55
C THR A 465 -9.77 7.04 -8.69
N GLY A 466 -8.86 6.28 -9.29
CA GLY A 466 -7.71 5.72 -8.56
C GLY A 466 -6.68 6.80 -8.16
N SER A 467 -6.44 7.78 -9.02
CA SER A 467 -5.59 8.95 -8.78
C SER A 467 -6.43 10.18 -8.48
N PRO A 468 -5.90 11.20 -7.78
CA PRO A 468 -6.66 12.40 -7.44
C PRO A 468 -6.98 13.23 -8.69
N PHE A 469 -8.19 13.83 -8.70
CA PHE A 469 -8.64 14.83 -9.66
C PHE A 469 -9.28 16.00 -8.92
N ASP A 470 -9.15 17.19 -9.49
CA ASP A 470 -9.80 18.38 -8.97
C ASP A 470 -11.33 18.26 -9.05
N PRO A 471 -12.08 18.92 -8.15
CA PRO A 471 -13.53 19.01 -8.24
C PRO A 471 -13.97 19.64 -9.58
N VAL A 472 -15.04 19.11 -10.17
CA VAL A 472 -15.54 19.55 -11.48
C VAL A 472 -16.65 20.59 -11.32
N PRO A 473 -16.49 21.80 -11.86
CA PRO A 473 -17.56 22.80 -11.87
C PRO A 473 -18.67 22.40 -12.84
N TYR A 474 -19.93 22.37 -12.38
CA TYR A 474 -21.08 22.04 -13.19
C TYR A 474 -22.33 22.77 -12.73
N GLN A 475 -22.93 23.62 -13.59
CA GLN A 475 -24.18 24.35 -13.33
C GLN A 475 -24.21 25.08 -11.96
N GLY A 476 -23.14 25.83 -11.65
CA GLY A 476 -23.04 26.65 -10.43
C GLY A 476 -22.71 25.88 -9.14
N ARG A 477 -22.45 24.56 -9.22
CA ARG A 477 -21.96 23.76 -8.10
C ARG A 477 -20.63 23.09 -8.43
N MET A 478 -19.87 22.73 -7.40
CA MET A 478 -18.67 21.92 -7.50
C MET A 478 -19.04 20.45 -7.22
N ILE A 479 -18.70 19.53 -8.13
CA ILE A 479 -18.85 18.10 -7.94
C ILE A 479 -17.52 17.55 -7.48
N THR A 480 -17.48 17.04 -6.25
CA THR A 480 -16.29 16.40 -5.68
C THR A 480 -16.05 15.05 -6.32
N ILE A 481 -14.83 14.78 -6.73
CA ILE A 481 -14.41 13.48 -7.26
C ILE A 481 -13.79 12.66 -6.14
N GLY A 482 -14.41 11.55 -5.78
CA GLY A 482 -13.89 10.64 -4.77
C GLY A 482 -12.60 9.97 -5.24
N GLN A 483 -11.65 9.77 -4.34
CA GLN A 483 -10.46 8.99 -4.66
C GLN A 483 -10.55 7.60 -4.06
N GLY A 484 -10.74 6.58 -4.91
CA GLY A 484 -10.68 5.18 -4.54
C GLY A 484 -9.23 4.69 -4.45
N ASN A 485 -8.51 5.14 -3.43
CA ASN A 485 -7.11 4.79 -3.22
C ASN A 485 -6.99 3.70 -2.16
N ASN A 486 -6.19 2.68 -2.44
CA ASN A 486 -5.95 1.55 -1.54
C ASN A 486 -5.40 2.01 -0.16
N VAL A 487 -4.86 3.22 -0.05
CA VAL A 487 -4.39 3.79 1.22
C VAL A 487 -5.48 3.89 2.28
N PHE A 488 -6.75 3.88 1.90
CA PHE A 488 -7.87 3.80 2.86
C PHE A 488 -8.09 2.39 3.41
N ILE A 489 -7.48 1.35 2.82
CA ILE A 489 -7.71 -0.06 3.17
C ILE A 489 -6.48 -0.71 3.79
N PHE A 490 -5.36 -0.80 3.02
CA PHE A 490 -4.24 -1.66 3.41
C PHE A 490 -3.60 -1.26 4.76
N PRO A 491 -3.50 0.03 5.16
CA PRO A 491 -2.88 0.35 6.44
C PRO A 491 -3.70 -0.18 7.62
N GLY A 492 -5.02 -0.03 7.56
CA GLY A 492 -5.91 -0.55 8.59
C GLY A 492 -5.94 -2.08 8.63
N VAL A 493 -5.99 -2.75 7.46
CA VAL A 493 -5.91 -4.22 7.38
C VAL A 493 -4.58 -4.72 7.94
N GLY A 494 -3.47 -4.10 7.56
CA GLY A 494 -2.15 -4.48 8.05
C GLY A 494 -2.01 -4.28 9.56
N LEU A 495 -2.45 -3.14 10.10
CA LEU A 495 -2.45 -2.88 11.54
C LEU A 495 -3.31 -3.92 12.28
N GLY A 496 -4.53 -4.19 11.81
CA GLY A 496 -5.41 -5.17 12.41
C GLY A 496 -4.82 -6.59 12.39
N ALA A 497 -4.22 -7.01 11.27
CA ALA A 497 -3.56 -8.29 11.17
C ALA A 497 -2.36 -8.43 12.12
N LEU A 498 -1.58 -7.35 12.31
CA LEU A 498 -0.46 -7.31 13.25
C LEU A 498 -0.93 -7.34 14.71
N VAL A 499 -1.98 -6.58 15.06
CA VAL A 499 -2.59 -6.57 16.41
C VAL A 499 -3.18 -7.94 16.73
N ALA A 500 -3.88 -8.55 15.78
CA ALA A 500 -4.44 -9.89 15.94
C ALA A 500 -3.38 -11.00 15.97
N GLU A 501 -2.12 -10.73 15.66
CA GLU A 501 -1.09 -11.74 15.36
C GLU A 501 -1.64 -12.83 14.42
N ALA A 502 -2.31 -12.36 13.36
CA ALA A 502 -3.03 -13.23 12.44
C ALA A 502 -2.09 -14.20 11.71
N LYS A 503 -2.50 -15.47 11.59
CA LYS A 503 -1.74 -16.49 10.87
C LYS A 503 -2.01 -16.47 9.36
N GLU A 504 -3.12 -15.88 8.96
CA GLU A 504 -3.55 -15.68 7.58
C GLU A 504 -4.29 -14.35 7.48
N VAL A 505 -4.12 -13.61 6.36
CA VAL A 505 -4.99 -12.48 6.01
C VAL A 505 -6.10 -13.01 5.10
N THR A 506 -7.32 -13.08 5.64
CA THR A 506 -8.47 -13.67 4.95
C THR A 506 -9.20 -12.65 4.07
N ASP A 507 -9.97 -13.15 3.09
CA ASP A 507 -10.83 -12.29 2.27
C ASP A 507 -11.96 -11.66 3.12
N GLY A 508 -12.33 -12.28 4.26
CA GLY A 508 -13.23 -11.72 5.27
C GLY A 508 -12.72 -10.41 5.87
N MET A 509 -11.42 -10.32 6.14
CA MET A 509 -10.79 -9.09 6.66
C MET A 509 -10.91 -7.93 5.67
N PHE A 510 -10.79 -8.20 4.37
CA PHE A 510 -10.99 -7.18 3.33
C PHE A 510 -12.47 -6.81 3.17
N ALA A 511 -13.38 -7.75 3.38
CA ALA A 511 -14.81 -7.48 3.34
C ALA A 511 -15.26 -6.55 4.49
N VAL A 512 -14.81 -6.80 5.73
CA VAL A 512 -15.12 -5.92 6.86
C VAL A 512 -14.43 -4.56 6.71
N ALA A 513 -13.21 -4.51 6.17
CA ALA A 513 -12.52 -3.26 5.86
C ALA A 513 -13.28 -2.42 4.83
N ALA A 514 -13.80 -3.04 3.76
CA ALA A 514 -14.61 -2.38 2.75
C ALA A 514 -15.92 -1.83 3.33
N GLN A 515 -16.61 -2.61 4.18
CA GLN A 515 -17.82 -2.18 4.85
C GLN A 515 -17.53 -0.99 5.77
N ARG A 516 -16.49 -1.09 6.62
CA ARG A 516 -16.09 0.02 7.52
C ARG A 516 -15.77 1.29 6.74
N LEU A 517 -14.98 1.20 5.67
CA LEU A 517 -14.65 2.38 4.86
C LEU A 517 -15.92 3.03 4.28
N ALA A 518 -16.87 2.24 3.79
CA ALA A 518 -18.15 2.76 3.30
C ALA A 518 -18.98 3.43 4.40
N ASP A 519 -18.98 2.88 5.61
CA ASP A 519 -19.71 3.44 6.76
C ASP A 519 -19.10 4.77 7.26
N GLU A 520 -17.80 4.96 7.07
CA GLU A 520 -17.09 6.19 7.42
C GLU A 520 -17.35 7.36 6.45
N VAL A 521 -17.99 7.11 5.29
CA VAL A 521 -18.42 8.17 4.36
C VAL A 521 -19.58 8.94 4.96
N LYS A 522 -19.41 10.22 5.23
CA LYS A 522 -20.42 11.10 5.85
C LYS A 522 -21.54 11.46 4.87
N ALA A 523 -22.69 11.83 5.39
CA ALA A 523 -23.80 12.33 4.57
C ALA A 523 -23.42 13.58 3.77
N SER A 524 -22.57 14.44 4.32
CA SER A 524 -22.00 15.61 3.62
C SER A 524 -21.14 15.24 2.42
N ASP A 525 -20.35 14.16 2.53
CA ASP A 525 -19.51 13.68 1.44
C ASP A 525 -20.38 13.13 0.30
N LEU A 526 -21.37 12.31 0.64
CA LEU A 526 -22.35 11.79 -0.34
C LEU A 526 -23.13 12.92 -1.03
N ALA A 527 -23.48 13.98 -0.30
CA ALA A 527 -24.18 15.13 -0.85
C ALA A 527 -23.31 15.94 -1.83
N SER A 528 -21.99 16.01 -1.59
CA SER A 528 -21.03 16.66 -2.49
C SER A 528 -20.66 15.79 -3.71
N GLY A 529 -21.08 14.52 -3.75
CA GLY A 529 -20.77 13.54 -4.79
C GLY A 529 -19.60 12.62 -4.48
N SER A 530 -18.92 12.79 -3.33
CA SER A 530 -17.83 11.91 -2.93
C SER A 530 -18.34 10.58 -2.36
N LEU A 531 -17.78 9.47 -2.83
CA LEU A 531 -18.03 8.11 -2.31
C LEU A 531 -16.94 7.63 -1.35
N PHE A 532 -16.00 8.51 -1.00
CA PHE A 532 -14.92 8.23 -0.08
C PHE A 532 -14.76 9.40 0.92
N PRO A 533 -14.29 9.11 2.13
CA PRO A 533 -14.03 10.15 3.13
C PRO A 533 -12.80 11.01 2.74
N SER A 534 -12.62 12.15 3.42
CA SER A 534 -11.41 12.97 3.29
C SER A 534 -10.16 12.23 3.79
N ALA A 535 -9.03 12.44 3.10
CA ALA A 535 -7.75 11.90 3.52
C ALA A 535 -7.28 12.40 4.91
N HIS A 536 -7.77 13.54 5.38
CA HIS A 536 -7.50 14.01 6.74
C HIS A 536 -7.94 13.03 7.84
N GLU A 537 -8.94 12.19 7.56
CA GLU A 537 -9.45 11.22 8.52
C GLU A 537 -8.75 9.86 8.46
N ILE A 538 -7.74 9.72 7.61
CA ILE A 538 -7.15 8.41 7.27
C ILE A 538 -6.61 7.66 8.49
N ARG A 539 -6.02 8.35 9.47
CA ARG A 539 -5.51 7.70 10.70
C ARG A 539 -6.65 7.13 11.54
N ARG A 540 -7.73 7.90 11.72
CA ARG A 540 -8.91 7.45 12.46
C ARG A 540 -9.59 6.28 11.74
N ILE A 541 -9.74 6.37 10.42
CA ILE A 541 -10.36 5.32 9.60
C ILE A 541 -9.51 4.04 9.63
N SER A 542 -8.19 4.14 9.51
CA SER A 542 -7.29 3.00 9.60
C SER A 542 -7.37 2.29 10.96
N ALA A 543 -7.49 3.05 12.06
CA ALA A 543 -7.70 2.47 13.38
C ALA A 543 -9.04 1.71 13.48
N ARG A 544 -10.14 2.29 12.95
CA ARG A 544 -11.46 1.65 12.94
C ARG A 544 -11.50 0.40 12.08
N ILE A 545 -10.85 0.43 10.91
CA ILE A 545 -10.69 -0.75 10.06
C ILE A 545 -9.89 -1.82 10.80
N ALA A 546 -8.81 -1.44 11.49
CA ALA A 546 -8.00 -2.37 12.27
C ALA A 546 -8.81 -3.06 13.39
N GLU A 547 -9.70 -2.33 14.08
CA GLU A 547 -10.60 -2.90 15.08
C GLU A 547 -11.49 -4.00 14.49
N ASP A 548 -12.12 -3.73 13.33
CA ASP A 548 -12.97 -4.73 12.66
C ASP A 548 -12.18 -5.92 12.13
N VAL A 549 -10.96 -5.69 11.63
CA VAL A 549 -10.05 -6.75 11.17
C VAL A 549 -9.61 -7.63 12.34
N VAL A 550 -9.34 -7.08 13.52
CA VAL A 550 -9.03 -7.86 14.72
C VAL A 550 -10.21 -8.75 15.11
N ALA A 551 -11.43 -8.19 15.12
CA ALA A 551 -12.64 -8.96 15.41
C ALA A 551 -12.86 -10.08 14.40
N GLU A 552 -12.71 -9.80 13.10
CA GLU A 552 -12.83 -10.80 12.03
C GLU A 552 -11.75 -11.88 12.12
N ALA A 553 -10.48 -11.51 12.44
CA ALA A 553 -9.40 -12.47 12.64
C ALA A 553 -9.70 -13.46 13.77
N ARG A 554 -10.22 -12.96 14.88
CA ARG A 554 -10.69 -13.77 16.00
C ARG A 554 -11.84 -14.70 15.59
N ASN A 555 -12.88 -14.14 14.95
CA ASN A 555 -14.10 -14.87 14.59
C ASN A 555 -13.82 -15.96 13.55
N SER A 556 -12.89 -15.75 12.64
CA SER A 556 -12.44 -16.75 11.65
C SER A 556 -11.38 -17.72 12.19
N GLY A 557 -10.97 -17.59 13.46
CA GLY A 557 -10.02 -18.51 14.11
C GLY A 557 -8.57 -18.38 13.66
N VAL A 558 -8.22 -17.32 12.93
CA VAL A 558 -6.85 -17.09 12.44
C VAL A 558 -6.04 -16.12 13.32
N GLY A 559 -6.70 -15.38 14.21
CA GLY A 559 -6.08 -14.44 15.14
C GLY A 559 -6.19 -14.87 16.60
N ARG A 560 -5.48 -14.14 17.47
CA ARG A 560 -5.59 -14.34 18.91
C ARG A 560 -6.94 -13.90 19.44
N GLN A 561 -7.35 -14.46 20.59
CA GLN A 561 -8.65 -14.19 21.23
C GLN A 561 -8.58 -12.89 22.05
N ILE A 562 -8.99 -11.77 21.45
CA ILE A 562 -9.11 -10.47 22.12
C ILE A 562 -10.59 -10.18 22.32
N PRO A 563 -11.06 -9.94 23.56
CA PRO A 563 -12.44 -9.52 23.83
C PRO A 563 -12.78 -8.21 23.11
N ASP A 564 -14.05 -8.04 22.68
CA ASP A 564 -14.47 -6.85 21.94
C ASP A 564 -14.14 -5.54 22.68
N ALA A 565 -14.35 -5.50 24.01
CA ALA A 565 -14.07 -4.32 24.83
C ALA A 565 -12.57 -3.95 24.89
N GLU A 566 -11.67 -4.89 24.59
CA GLU A 566 -10.22 -4.68 24.62
C GLU A 566 -9.62 -4.35 23.24
N ILE A 567 -10.36 -4.62 22.16
CA ILE A 567 -9.87 -4.41 20.79
C ILE A 567 -9.42 -2.95 20.56
N PRO A 568 -10.21 -1.91 20.89
CA PRO A 568 -9.79 -0.52 20.66
C PRO A 568 -8.50 -0.17 21.41
N LYS A 569 -8.33 -0.66 22.64
CA LYS A 569 -7.12 -0.44 23.43
C LYS A 569 -5.91 -1.17 22.84
N ALA A 570 -6.09 -2.39 22.33
CA ALA A 570 -5.03 -3.16 21.72
C ALA A 570 -4.56 -2.51 20.40
N VAL A 571 -5.48 -1.98 19.60
CA VAL A 571 -5.17 -1.23 18.38
C VAL A 571 -4.44 0.07 18.72
N ALA A 572 -4.96 0.87 19.66
CA ALA A 572 -4.35 2.14 20.06
C ALA A 572 -2.93 1.96 20.62
N ALA A 573 -2.65 0.87 21.34
CA ALA A 573 -1.33 0.56 21.88
C ALA A 573 -0.26 0.28 20.81
N MET A 574 -0.66 -0.08 19.59
CA MET A 574 0.28 -0.32 18.48
C MET A 574 0.50 0.92 17.61
N ILE A 575 -0.36 1.93 17.73
CA ILE A 575 -0.26 3.16 16.93
C ILE A 575 0.83 4.06 17.50
N TRP A 576 1.90 4.20 16.74
CA TRP A 576 2.97 5.16 17.01
C TRP A 576 2.57 6.57 16.53
N ASP A 577 2.91 7.56 17.34
CA ASP A 577 2.77 8.98 16.98
C ASP A 577 4.14 9.63 16.79
N PRO A 578 4.36 10.39 15.70
CA PRO A 578 5.65 11.02 15.40
C PRO A 578 5.91 12.23 16.32
N ALA A 579 6.25 11.95 17.58
CA ALA A 579 6.61 12.93 18.59
C ALA A 579 8.00 12.66 19.16
N TYR A 580 8.71 13.72 19.54
CA TYR A 580 9.99 13.57 20.24
C TYR A 580 9.77 13.19 21.70
N LEU A 581 10.04 11.95 22.02
CA LEU A 581 10.05 11.48 23.40
C LEU A 581 11.30 11.99 24.15
N PRO A 582 11.26 12.16 25.49
CA PRO A 582 12.46 12.28 26.29
C PRO A 582 13.46 11.18 25.96
N MET A 583 14.75 11.49 25.99
CA MET A 583 15.82 10.53 25.69
C MET A 583 16.75 10.36 26.86
N VAL A 584 17.17 9.11 27.09
CA VAL A 584 18.15 8.76 28.10
C VAL A 584 19.27 7.94 27.44
N PRO A 585 20.54 8.21 27.78
CA PRO A 585 21.64 7.42 27.25
C PRO A 585 21.63 6.02 27.85
N VAL A 586 21.86 5.00 27.03
CA VAL A 586 22.20 3.67 27.53
C VAL A 586 23.51 3.77 28.30
N PRO A 587 23.62 3.22 29.53
CA PRO A 587 24.86 3.22 30.28
C PRO A 587 25.99 2.56 29.49
N THR A 588 27.16 3.20 29.45
CA THR A 588 28.34 2.59 28.86
C THR A 588 28.81 1.43 29.75
N ARG A 589 29.55 0.47 29.19
CA ARG A 589 30.07 -0.69 29.93
C ARG A 589 30.92 -0.28 31.15
N ALA A 590 31.48 0.93 31.12
CA ALA A 590 32.25 1.51 32.25
C ALA A 590 31.34 2.12 33.34
N GLU A 591 30.09 2.44 33.02
CA GLU A 591 29.07 3.02 33.93
C GLU A 591 28.16 1.94 34.54
N MET A 592 28.22 0.69 34.05
CA MET A 592 27.49 -0.43 34.66
C MET A 592 28.16 -0.80 35.99
N PRO A 593 27.38 -0.87 37.10
CA PRO A 593 27.92 -1.37 38.36
C PRO A 593 28.48 -2.78 38.13
N ALA A 594 29.71 -3.03 38.59
CA ALA A 594 30.30 -4.36 38.53
C ALA A 594 29.30 -5.37 39.10
N LEU A 595 28.90 -6.36 38.29
CA LEU A 595 28.08 -7.49 38.76
C LEU A 595 28.81 -8.06 39.98
N GLN A 596 28.27 -7.81 41.17
CA GLN A 596 28.72 -8.52 42.37
C GLN A 596 28.48 -10.00 42.10
N SER A 597 29.60 -10.73 41.94
CA SER A 597 29.57 -12.20 41.88
C SER A 597 28.97 -12.72 43.19
N VAL A 598 27.77 -13.25 43.11
CA VAL A 598 27.16 -14.05 44.17
C VAL A 598 27.59 -15.49 44.00
#